data_8dd987a46b7725a152164419941a9932
#
_entry.id   8dd987a46b7725a152164419941a9932
#
_cell.length_a   1.000
_cell.length_b   1.000
_cell.length_c   1.000
_cell.angle_alpha   90.00
_cell.angle_beta   90.00
_cell.angle_gamma   90.00
#
_symmetry.space_group_name_H-M   'P 1'
#
loop_
_entity.id
_entity.type
_entity.pdbx_description
1 polymer ?
#
loop_
_entity_poly.entity_id
_entity_poly.type
_entity_poly.pdbx_seq_one_letter_code
_entity_poly.pdbx_strand_id
1 'polypeptide(L)'
;MDGAIIVDEECKTIIYANVHLQVDRKYSSEESGTRHRTAQRAGKQTNKLVIAVSERRKTISLYKGEMRYKLKDMSEIMNEASQALKTMERYRYVLDKSLANLTILELDDIVTIYDAALVLQRFEMMMRIEEELKGYVLELGVEGRLIELQLEDLAQDIHEEMLEFLSDYKSEDVEYESILAQLREFNNTELLEIENFASVLGYKKSYSSLDNKISPKGYRILGKISNCLLYTSPSPRDGATS
;
A
#
# COMPACT_ATOMS: atom_id res chain seq x y z
N MET A 1 -7.28 12.68 -37.53
CA MET A 1 -7.92 13.76 -36.77
C MET A 1 -6.86 14.55 -36.04
N ASP A 2 -6.84 15.88 -36.18
CA ASP A 2 -5.82 16.71 -35.55
C ASP A 2 -6.33 17.58 -34.38
N GLY A 3 -7.63 17.49 -34.07
CA GLY A 3 -8.26 18.22 -32.98
C GLY A 3 -8.47 17.41 -31.70
N ALA A 4 -8.79 18.09 -30.61
CA ALA A 4 -9.12 17.49 -29.33
C ALA A 4 -10.56 16.94 -29.30
N ILE A 5 -10.78 15.96 -28.46
CA ILE A 5 -12.10 15.46 -28.07
C ILE A 5 -12.37 15.99 -26.66
N ILE A 6 -13.53 16.60 -26.45
CA ILE A 6 -13.98 17.08 -25.14
C ILE A 6 -15.12 16.20 -24.68
N VAL A 7 -14.98 15.64 -23.49
CA VAL A 7 -15.97 14.79 -22.83
C VAL A 7 -16.57 15.52 -21.61
N ASP A 8 -17.71 15.06 -21.14
CA ASP A 8 -18.32 15.53 -19.90
C ASP A 8 -17.49 15.12 -18.66
N GLU A 9 -17.88 15.60 -17.48
CA GLU A 9 -17.16 15.31 -16.23
C GLU A 9 -17.23 13.84 -15.82
N GLU A 10 -18.24 13.09 -16.27
CA GLU A 10 -18.41 11.67 -16.02
C GLU A 10 -17.73 10.77 -17.07
N CYS A 11 -17.09 11.39 -18.08
CA CYS A 11 -16.45 10.71 -19.24
C CYS A 11 -17.41 9.78 -20.03
N LYS A 12 -18.71 10.03 -19.97
CA LYS A 12 -19.74 9.21 -20.65
C LYS A 12 -20.16 9.76 -22.00
N THR A 13 -20.06 11.07 -22.18
CA THR A 13 -20.58 11.75 -23.37
C THR A 13 -19.53 12.61 -24.03
N ILE A 14 -19.38 12.48 -25.35
CA ILE A 14 -18.53 13.38 -26.14
C ILE A 14 -19.33 14.67 -26.41
N ILE A 15 -18.87 15.79 -25.84
CA ILE A 15 -19.50 17.09 -26.01
C ILE A 15 -19.05 17.73 -27.34
N TYR A 16 -17.76 17.65 -27.65
CA TYR A 16 -17.17 18.16 -28.87
C TYR A 16 -16.09 17.21 -29.40
N ALA A 17 -15.97 17.15 -30.72
CA ALA A 17 -14.92 16.41 -31.41
C ALA A 17 -14.21 17.30 -32.42
N ASN A 18 -12.92 17.03 -32.65
CA ASN A 18 -12.06 17.76 -33.59
C ASN A 18 -11.94 19.27 -33.30
N VAL A 19 -11.81 19.62 -32.01
CA VAL A 19 -11.72 21.02 -31.55
C VAL A 19 -10.28 21.51 -31.51
N HIS A 20 -10.04 22.70 -31.99
CA HIS A 20 -8.79 23.41 -31.77
C HIS A 20 -8.80 24.11 -30.42
N LEU A 21 -7.96 23.65 -29.50
CA LEU A 21 -7.81 24.27 -28.18
C LEU A 21 -7.04 25.61 -28.31
N GLN A 22 -7.72 26.70 -28.01
CA GLN A 22 -7.08 28.03 -27.91
C GLN A 22 -6.49 28.18 -26.51
N VAL A 23 -5.17 28.12 -26.40
CA VAL A 23 -4.45 28.21 -25.12
C VAL A 23 -3.60 29.47 -25.06
N ASP A 24 -3.62 30.15 -23.92
CA ASP A 24 -2.86 31.37 -23.69
C ASP A 24 -1.36 31.03 -23.57
N ARG A 25 -0.52 31.77 -24.29
CA ARG A 25 0.95 31.62 -24.30
C ARG A 25 1.62 32.00 -22.99
N LYS A 26 0.91 32.68 -22.07
CA LYS A 26 1.42 33.01 -20.74
C LYS A 26 1.70 31.76 -19.90
N TYR A 27 0.99 30.65 -20.17
CA TYR A 27 1.27 29.38 -19.49
C TYR A 27 2.51 28.73 -20.11
N SER A 28 3.56 28.55 -19.31
CA SER A 28 4.80 27.88 -19.72
C SER A 28 4.56 26.41 -20.00
N SER A 29 5.34 25.83 -20.91
CA SER A 29 5.32 24.40 -21.19
C SER A 29 6.72 23.90 -21.48
N GLU A 30 7.09 22.78 -20.88
CA GLU A 30 8.37 22.09 -21.08
C GLU A 30 8.30 21.07 -22.24
N GLU A 31 7.12 20.87 -22.82
CA GLU A 31 6.91 19.90 -23.88
C GLU A 31 7.47 20.34 -25.23
N SER A 32 8.12 19.43 -25.93
CA SER A 32 8.73 19.69 -27.24
C SER A 32 7.74 19.59 -28.41
N GLY A 33 6.67 18.82 -28.27
CA GLY A 33 5.66 18.60 -29.32
C GLY A 33 4.50 19.57 -29.23
N THR A 34 3.96 20.05 -30.37
CA THR A 34 2.86 21.02 -30.40
C THR A 34 1.61 20.51 -29.67
N ARG A 35 1.21 19.27 -29.90
CA ARG A 35 0.03 18.65 -29.22
C ARG A 35 0.21 18.57 -27.72
N HIS A 36 1.33 18.05 -27.23
CA HIS A 36 1.62 17.94 -25.80
C HIS A 36 1.76 19.32 -25.15
N ARG A 37 2.39 20.27 -25.84
CA ARG A 37 2.49 21.66 -25.39
C ARG A 37 1.10 22.31 -25.23
N THR A 38 0.21 22.12 -26.22
CA THR A 38 -1.16 22.61 -26.15
C THR A 38 -1.92 21.93 -25.03
N ALA A 39 -1.79 20.60 -24.87
CA ALA A 39 -2.43 19.84 -23.81
C ALA A 39 -1.98 20.31 -22.41
N GLN A 40 -0.68 20.49 -22.18
CA GLN A 40 -0.15 20.98 -20.91
C GLN A 40 -0.67 22.39 -20.59
N ARG A 41 -0.66 23.31 -21.57
CA ARG A 41 -1.19 24.66 -21.38
C ARG A 41 -2.69 24.66 -21.11
N ALA A 42 -3.45 23.81 -21.79
CA ALA A 42 -4.88 23.64 -21.54
C ALA A 42 -5.16 23.15 -20.12
N GLY A 43 -4.41 22.14 -19.66
CA GLY A 43 -4.48 21.64 -18.29
C GLY A 43 -4.20 22.73 -17.24
N LYS A 44 -3.14 23.54 -17.45
CA LYS A 44 -2.79 24.68 -16.59
C LYS A 44 -3.86 25.78 -16.62
N GLN A 45 -4.38 26.11 -17.79
CA GLN A 45 -5.36 27.20 -17.98
C GLN A 45 -6.72 26.85 -17.36
N THR A 46 -7.17 25.62 -17.56
CA THR A 46 -8.54 25.20 -17.18
C THR A 46 -8.61 24.47 -15.84
N ASN A 47 -7.47 24.02 -15.32
CA ASN A 47 -7.36 23.10 -14.17
C ASN A 47 -8.18 21.79 -14.34
N LYS A 48 -8.53 21.45 -15.58
CA LYS A 48 -9.21 20.18 -15.92
C LYS A 48 -8.18 19.15 -16.39
N LEU A 49 -8.55 17.86 -16.29
CA LEU A 49 -7.72 16.76 -16.78
C LEU A 49 -7.65 16.82 -18.32
N VAL A 50 -6.44 16.81 -18.84
CA VAL A 50 -6.16 16.74 -20.27
C VAL A 50 -5.25 15.55 -20.54
N ILE A 51 -5.67 14.67 -21.43
CA ILE A 51 -4.93 13.47 -21.83
C ILE A 51 -4.37 13.70 -23.24
N ALA A 52 -3.06 13.58 -23.39
CA ALA A 52 -2.39 13.66 -24.69
C ALA A 52 -1.81 12.29 -25.07
N VAL A 53 -2.24 11.79 -26.24
CA VAL A 53 -1.75 10.52 -26.79
C VAL A 53 -0.82 10.82 -27.97
N SER A 54 0.39 10.26 -27.92
CA SER A 54 1.36 10.32 -29.02
C SER A 54 1.52 8.93 -29.65
N GLU A 55 0.87 8.72 -30.79
CA GLU A 55 1.01 7.48 -31.55
C GLU A 55 2.47 7.23 -31.97
N ARG A 56 3.16 8.26 -32.44
CA ARG A 56 4.56 8.16 -32.87
C ARG A 56 5.52 7.73 -31.75
N ARG A 57 5.29 8.22 -30.50
CA ARG A 57 6.14 7.94 -29.34
C ARG A 57 5.57 6.83 -28.47
N LYS A 58 4.38 6.31 -28.81
CA LYS A 58 3.62 5.36 -27.99
C LYS A 58 3.54 5.78 -26.52
N THR A 59 3.27 7.08 -26.29
CA THR A 59 3.22 7.65 -24.95
C THR A 59 1.89 8.33 -24.69
N ILE A 60 1.38 8.16 -23.48
CA ILE A 60 0.22 8.86 -22.97
C ILE A 60 0.69 9.79 -21.85
N SER A 61 0.27 11.05 -21.88
CA SER A 61 0.60 12.02 -20.85
C SER A 61 -0.65 12.68 -20.32
N LEU A 62 -0.71 12.81 -18.99
CA LEU A 62 -1.81 13.42 -18.25
C LEU A 62 -1.36 14.80 -17.75
N TYR A 63 -2.23 15.81 -17.88
CA TYR A 63 -1.99 17.17 -17.41
C TYR A 63 -3.20 17.68 -16.64
N LYS A 64 -2.98 18.23 -15.42
CA LYS A 64 -4.02 18.88 -14.61
C LYS A 64 -3.37 19.96 -13.75
N GLY A 65 -3.67 21.24 -14.00
CA GLY A 65 -2.96 22.34 -13.37
C GLY A 65 -1.45 22.23 -13.62
N GLU A 66 -0.64 22.25 -12.58
CA GLU A 66 0.82 22.05 -12.66
C GLU A 66 1.23 20.58 -12.73
N MET A 67 0.30 19.66 -12.44
CA MET A 67 0.59 18.23 -12.45
C MET A 67 0.81 17.74 -13.88
N ARG A 68 1.88 17.01 -14.07
CA ARG A 68 2.24 16.30 -15.29
C ARG A 68 2.60 14.89 -14.95
N TYR A 69 1.91 13.93 -15.56
CA TYR A 69 2.22 12.51 -15.43
C TYR A 69 2.32 11.86 -16.81
N LYS A 70 3.41 11.17 -17.06
CA LYS A 70 3.61 10.40 -18.29
C LYS A 70 3.48 8.93 -17.93
N LEU A 71 2.51 8.23 -18.54
CA LEU A 71 2.38 6.80 -18.39
C LEU A 71 3.64 6.10 -18.92
N LYS A 72 4.10 5.11 -18.20
CA LYS A 72 5.19 4.23 -18.62
C LYS A 72 4.74 3.35 -19.79
N ASP A 73 5.69 2.71 -20.46
CA ASP A 73 5.37 1.67 -21.45
C ASP A 73 4.77 0.45 -20.73
N MET A 74 3.72 -0.14 -21.32
CA MET A 74 3.03 -1.28 -20.73
C MET A 74 3.95 -2.47 -20.44
N SER A 75 4.92 -2.73 -21.32
CA SER A 75 5.89 -3.81 -21.13
C SER A 75 6.84 -3.52 -19.96
N GLU A 76 7.18 -2.26 -19.73
CA GLU A 76 7.99 -1.83 -18.59
C GLU A 76 7.23 -2.04 -17.28
N ILE A 77 5.96 -1.57 -17.20
CA ILE A 77 5.11 -1.76 -16.01
C ILE A 77 4.88 -3.25 -15.73
N MET A 78 4.62 -4.05 -16.76
CA MET A 78 4.41 -5.49 -16.62
C MET A 78 5.66 -6.19 -16.06
N ASN A 79 6.85 -5.79 -16.47
CA ASN A 79 8.09 -6.31 -15.93
C ASN A 79 8.33 -5.89 -14.47
N GLU A 80 8.08 -4.61 -14.15
CA GLU A 80 8.17 -4.10 -12.77
C GLU A 80 7.18 -4.83 -11.86
N ALA A 81 5.91 -4.97 -12.27
CA ALA A 81 4.88 -5.69 -11.53
C ALA A 81 5.25 -7.17 -11.32
N SER A 82 5.79 -7.84 -12.35
CA SER A 82 6.22 -9.23 -12.24
C SER A 82 7.41 -9.41 -11.27
N GLN A 83 8.31 -8.44 -11.20
CA GLN A 83 9.41 -8.43 -10.22
C GLN A 83 8.91 -8.17 -8.81
N ALA A 84 7.97 -7.22 -8.65
CA ALA A 84 7.36 -6.92 -7.36
C ALA A 84 6.56 -8.13 -6.82
N LEU A 85 5.81 -8.85 -7.67
CA LEU A 85 5.13 -10.09 -7.29
C LEU A 85 6.10 -11.14 -6.75
N LYS A 86 7.19 -11.42 -7.46
CA LYS A 86 8.22 -12.37 -6.99
C LYS A 86 8.83 -11.94 -5.66
N THR A 87 8.99 -10.64 -5.48
CA THR A 87 9.47 -10.09 -4.21
C THR A 87 8.45 -10.29 -3.12
N MET A 88 7.17 -10.06 -3.39
CA MET A 88 6.06 -10.27 -2.46
C MET A 88 5.95 -11.75 -2.05
N GLU A 89 6.01 -12.70 -3.01
CA GLU A 89 6.04 -14.15 -2.72
C GLU A 89 7.15 -14.52 -1.73
N ARG A 90 8.35 -13.97 -1.96
CA ARG A 90 9.49 -14.20 -1.05
C ARG A 90 9.24 -13.61 0.34
N TYR A 91 8.69 -12.39 0.42
CA TYR A 91 8.40 -11.76 1.71
C TYR A 91 7.26 -12.48 2.43
N ARG A 92 6.22 -12.95 1.73
CA ARG A 92 5.16 -13.79 2.32
C ARG A 92 5.75 -15.04 2.96
N TYR A 93 6.58 -15.77 2.22
CA TYR A 93 7.26 -16.94 2.78
C TYR A 93 8.09 -16.63 4.04
N VAL A 94 8.82 -15.51 4.03
CA VAL A 94 9.63 -15.07 5.18
C VAL A 94 8.74 -14.67 6.36
N LEU A 95 7.62 -13.99 6.11
CA LEU A 95 6.65 -13.60 7.11
C LEU A 95 6.04 -14.85 7.78
N ASP A 96 5.54 -15.80 6.98
CA ASP A 96 4.95 -17.05 7.47
C ASP A 96 5.93 -17.83 8.35
N LYS A 97 7.19 -17.91 7.93
CA LYS A 97 8.26 -18.52 8.71
C LYS A 97 8.55 -17.78 10.02
N SER A 98 8.51 -16.45 10.00
CA SER A 98 8.72 -15.62 11.19
C SER A 98 7.56 -15.77 12.17
N LEU A 99 6.31 -15.83 11.68
CA LEU A 99 5.12 -16.07 12.49
C LEU A 99 5.12 -17.48 13.10
N ALA A 100 5.55 -18.50 12.34
CA ALA A 100 5.69 -19.85 12.85
C ALA A 100 6.75 -19.93 13.97
N ASN A 101 7.91 -19.29 13.76
CA ASN A 101 8.94 -19.20 14.79
C ASN A 101 8.44 -18.45 16.04
N LEU A 102 7.74 -17.32 15.83
CA LEU A 102 7.16 -16.55 16.93
C LEU A 102 6.21 -17.41 17.77
N THR A 103 5.41 -18.28 17.15
CA THR A 103 4.52 -19.21 17.84
C THR A 103 5.29 -20.18 18.76
N ILE A 104 6.46 -20.66 18.30
CA ILE A 104 7.31 -21.53 19.13
C ILE A 104 7.84 -20.76 20.34
N LEU A 105 8.34 -19.54 20.12
CA LEU A 105 8.85 -18.69 21.20
C LEU A 105 7.76 -18.31 22.21
N GLU A 106 6.51 -18.11 21.74
CA GLU A 106 5.33 -17.85 22.57
C GLU A 106 5.01 -19.05 23.48
N LEU A 107 5.03 -20.27 22.92
CA LEU A 107 4.75 -21.49 23.68
C LEU A 107 5.84 -21.78 24.72
N ASP A 108 7.08 -21.41 24.43
CA ASP A 108 8.21 -21.55 25.35
C ASP A 108 8.34 -20.37 26.34
N ASP A 109 7.48 -19.35 26.19
CA ASP A 109 7.48 -18.10 26.99
C ASP A 109 8.86 -17.40 26.98
N ILE A 110 9.48 -17.27 25.80
CA ILE A 110 10.82 -16.64 25.62
C ILE A 110 10.84 -15.54 24.56
N VAL A 111 9.67 -15.02 24.17
CA VAL A 111 9.57 -13.95 23.16
C VAL A 111 10.26 -12.68 23.66
N THR A 112 11.01 -12.04 22.77
CA THR A 112 11.69 -10.75 23.04
C THR A 112 11.05 -9.61 22.25
N ILE A 113 11.35 -8.37 22.64
CA ILE A 113 10.97 -7.16 21.86
C ILE A 113 11.54 -7.24 20.43
N TYR A 114 12.76 -7.78 20.28
CA TYR A 114 13.37 -7.99 18.97
C TYR A 114 12.51 -8.87 18.05
N ASP A 115 12.03 -9.99 18.57
CA ASP A 115 11.21 -10.95 17.79
C ASP A 115 9.92 -10.28 17.30
N ALA A 116 9.23 -9.54 18.17
CA ALA A 116 8.03 -8.81 17.81
C ALA A 116 8.33 -7.68 16.80
N ALA A 117 9.37 -6.88 17.01
CA ALA A 117 9.77 -5.81 16.11
C ALA A 117 10.15 -6.34 14.72
N LEU A 118 10.82 -7.49 14.65
CA LEU A 118 11.17 -8.16 13.40
C LEU A 118 9.94 -8.61 12.62
N VAL A 119 8.93 -9.17 13.29
CA VAL A 119 7.67 -9.58 12.64
C VAL A 119 6.92 -8.35 12.13
N LEU A 120 6.83 -7.26 12.92
CA LEU A 120 6.21 -6.01 12.47
C LEU A 120 6.91 -5.44 11.23
N GLN A 121 8.25 -5.46 11.19
CA GLN A 121 9.01 -5.08 10.00
C GLN A 121 8.62 -5.89 8.76
N ARG A 122 8.40 -7.22 8.92
CA ARG A 122 7.98 -8.09 7.82
C ARG A 122 6.58 -7.72 7.30
N PHE A 123 5.64 -7.46 8.20
CA PHE A 123 4.32 -6.97 7.83
C PHE A 123 4.41 -5.66 7.04
N GLU A 124 5.16 -4.68 7.53
CA GLU A 124 5.31 -3.38 6.86
C GLU A 124 5.90 -3.53 5.45
N MET A 125 6.92 -4.37 5.29
CA MET A 125 7.50 -4.65 3.97
C MET A 125 6.48 -5.26 3.00
N MET A 126 5.63 -6.18 3.48
CA MET A 126 4.55 -6.76 2.68
C MET A 126 3.53 -5.71 2.26
N MET A 127 3.08 -4.86 3.19
CA MET A 127 2.11 -3.79 2.94
C MET A 127 2.61 -2.79 1.89
N ARG A 128 3.89 -2.42 1.93
CA ARG A 128 4.49 -1.51 0.93
C ARG A 128 4.55 -2.12 -0.47
N ILE A 129 4.93 -3.40 -0.57
CA ILE A 129 4.96 -4.09 -1.87
C ILE A 129 3.53 -4.25 -2.41
N GLU A 130 2.55 -4.52 -1.55
CA GLU A 130 1.13 -4.57 -1.91
C GLU A 130 0.65 -3.24 -2.50
N GLU A 131 0.97 -2.12 -1.84
CA GLU A 131 0.59 -0.78 -2.30
C GLU A 131 1.25 -0.43 -3.64
N GLU A 132 2.53 -0.77 -3.81
CA GLU A 132 3.26 -0.60 -5.08
C GLU A 132 2.61 -1.41 -6.20
N LEU A 133 2.27 -2.68 -5.95
CA LEU A 133 1.60 -3.56 -6.92
C LEU A 133 0.21 -3.05 -7.29
N LYS A 134 -0.58 -2.53 -6.34
CA LYS A 134 -1.86 -1.87 -6.62
C LYS A 134 -1.69 -0.69 -7.58
N GLY A 135 -0.61 0.07 -7.44
CA GLY A 135 -0.24 1.12 -8.38
C GLY A 135 0.00 0.60 -9.80
N TYR A 136 0.76 -0.48 -9.95
CA TYR A 136 0.99 -1.11 -11.25
C TYR A 136 -0.29 -1.70 -11.86
N VAL A 137 -1.12 -2.37 -11.08
CA VAL A 137 -2.44 -2.89 -11.54
C VAL A 137 -3.31 -1.75 -12.07
N LEU A 138 -3.36 -0.62 -11.36
CA LEU A 138 -4.12 0.54 -11.78
C LEU A 138 -3.61 1.11 -13.13
N GLU A 139 -2.28 1.19 -13.34
CA GLU A 139 -1.70 1.67 -14.59
C GLU A 139 -1.91 0.68 -15.76
N LEU A 140 -1.85 -0.63 -15.49
CA LEU A 140 -2.07 -1.68 -16.49
C LEU A 140 -3.54 -1.81 -16.91
N GLY A 141 -4.47 -1.44 -16.05
CA GLY A 141 -5.91 -1.56 -16.30
C GLY A 141 -6.30 -3.01 -16.62
N VAL A 142 -6.97 -3.24 -17.74
CA VAL A 142 -7.48 -4.58 -18.13
C VAL A 142 -6.34 -5.60 -18.26
N GLU A 143 -5.17 -5.20 -18.71
CA GLU A 143 -4.01 -6.07 -18.87
C GLU A 143 -3.39 -6.50 -17.53
N GLY A 144 -3.65 -5.75 -16.45
CA GLY A 144 -3.19 -6.04 -15.10
C GLY A 144 -3.96 -7.15 -14.36
N ARG A 145 -5.05 -7.68 -14.92
CA ARG A 145 -5.95 -8.63 -14.25
C ARG A 145 -5.25 -9.86 -13.64
N LEU A 146 -4.27 -10.43 -14.30
CA LEU A 146 -3.55 -11.60 -13.77
C LEU A 146 -2.64 -11.23 -12.60
N ILE A 147 -2.04 -10.04 -12.65
CA ILE A 147 -1.26 -9.48 -11.55
C ILE A 147 -2.16 -9.25 -10.34
N GLU A 148 -3.35 -8.67 -10.56
CA GLU A 148 -4.35 -8.41 -9.53
C GLU A 148 -4.77 -9.70 -8.80
N LEU A 149 -5.10 -10.76 -9.54
CA LEU A 149 -5.47 -12.05 -8.95
C LEU A 149 -4.34 -12.67 -8.11
N GLN A 150 -3.09 -12.58 -8.57
CA GLN A 150 -1.94 -13.06 -7.81
C GLN A 150 -1.67 -12.20 -6.57
N LEU A 151 -1.87 -10.88 -6.69
CA LEU A 151 -1.76 -9.95 -5.58
C LEU A 151 -2.81 -10.26 -4.50
N GLU A 152 -4.08 -10.46 -4.89
CA GLU A 152 -5.16 -10.81 -3.97
C GLU A 152 -4.87 -12.11 -3.21
N ASP A 153 -4.36 -13.14 -3.90
CA ASP A 153 -3.98 -14.41 -3.28
C ASP A 153 -2.84 -14.24 -2.26
N LEU A 154 -1.79 -13.49 -2.61
CA LEU A 154 -0.65 -13.25 -1.74
C LEU A 154 -0.95 -12.30 -0.56
N ALA A 155 -1.87 -11.37 -0.76
CA ALA A 155 -2.29 -10.40 0.25
C ALA A 155 -3.41 -10.92 1.16
N GLN A 156 -3.98 -12.10 0.84
CA GLN A 156 -5.03 -12.69 1.64
C GLN A 156 -4.61 -12.79 3.11
N ASP A 157 -5.50 -12.38 3.99
CA ASP A 157 -5.39 -12.44 5.45
C ASP A 157 -4.25 -11.60 6.09
N ILE A 158 -3.38 -10.95 5.30
CA ILE A 158 -2.23 -10.18 5.84
C ILE A 158 -2.69 -9.09 6.81
N HIS A 159 -3.75 -8.36 6.45
CA HIS A 159 -4.27 -7.27 7.28
C HIS A 159 -4.86 -7.80 8.59
N GLU A 160 -5.57 -8.93 8.54
CA GLU A 160 -6.14 -9.58 9.72
C GLU A 160 -5.06 -10.16 10.61
N GLU A 161 -4.09 -10.88 10.04
CA GLU A 161 -2.91 -11.39 10.75
C GLU A 161 -2.11 -10.27 11.43
N MET A 162 -1.96 -9.11 10.77
CA MET A 162 -1.30 -7.94 11.36
C MET A 162 -2.09 -7.35 12.52
N LEU A 163 -3.42 -7.29 12.43
CA LEU A 163 -4.29 -6.82 13.51
C LEU A 163 -4.19 -7.72 14.74
N GLU A 164 -4.26 -9.05 14.56
CA GLU A 164 -4.10 -10.02 15.63
C GLU A 164 -2.70 -9.89 16.28
N PHE A 165 -1.66 -9.77 15.46
CA PHE A 165 -0.30 -9.56 15.92
C PHE A 165 -0.16 -8.28 16.76
N LEU A 166 -0.68 -7.15 16.29
CA LEU A 166 -0.63 -5.89 17.02
C LEU A 166 -1.44 -5.94 18.32
N SER A 167 -2.55 -6.68 18.35
CA SER A 167 -3.35 -6.90 19.55
C SER A 167 -2.56 -7.62 20.64
N ASP A 168 -1.63 -8.51 20.26
CA ASP A 168 -0.77 -9.24 21.19
C ASP A 168 0.44 -8.43 21.69
N TYR A 169 1.05 -7.62 20.81
CA TYR A 169 2.38 -7.08 21.05
C TYR A 169 2.46 -5.57 21.24
N LYS A 170 1.43 -4.80 20.86
CA LYS A 170 1.46 -3.37 21.14
C LYS A 170 1.34 -3.07 22.63
N SER A 171 2.04 -2.05 23.10
CA SER A 171 1.85 -1.51 24.45
C SER A 171 0.41 -1.00 24.64
N GLU A 172 -0.09 -1.00 25.87
CA GLU A 172 -1.44 -0.53 26.20
C GLU A 172 -1.64 0.95 25.89
N ASP A 173 -0.57 1.73 26.00
CA ASP A 173 -0.57 3.19 25.76
C ASP A 173 -0.57 3.58 24.28
N VAL A 174 -0.49 2.63 23.34
CA VAL A 174 -0.38 2.91 21.91
C VAL A 174 -1.61 2.47 21.16
N GLU A 175 -2.20 3.39 20.42
CA GLU A 175 -3.37 3.13 19.59
C GLU A 175 -2.95 2.54 18.22
N TYR A 176 -3.78 1.67 17.67
CA TYR A 176 -3.54 0.98 16.40
C TYR A 176 -3.32 1.96 15.24
N GLU A 177 -4.18 2.99 15.12
CA GLU A 177 -4.08 4.00 14.08
C GLU A 177 -2.78 4.80 14.14
N SER A 178 -2.26 5.02 15.35
CA SER A 178 -0.95 5.69 15.55
C SER A 178 0.20 4.83 15.04
N ILE A 179 0.14 3.51 15.24
CA ILE A 179 1.15 2.58 14.70
C ILE A 179 1.19 2.67 13.17
N LEU A 180 0.02 2.53 12.52
CA LEU A 180 -0.06 2.59 11.06
C LEU A 180 0.39 3.94 10.49
N ALA A 181 0.05 5.04 11.17
CA ALA A 181 0.48 6.37 10.74
C ALA A 181 2.01 6.51 10.80
N GLN A 182 2.63 6.07 11.89
CA GLN A 182 4.09 6.12 12.05
C GLN A 182 4.82 5.23 11.03
N LEU A 183 4.32 4.00 10.78
CA LEU A 183 4.90 3.10 9.80
C LEU A 183 4.90 3.70 8.39
N ARG A 184 3.83 4.38 7.99
CA ARG A 184 3.72 5.05 6.68
C ARG A 184 4.75 6.16 6.49
N GLU A 185 5.15 6.84 7.57
CA GLU A 185 6.13 7.94 7.53
C GLU A 185 7.58 7.44 7.41
N PHE A 186 7.85 6.17 7.67
CA PHE A 186 9.20 5.62 7.62
C PHE A 186 9.82 5.71 6.23
N ASN A 187 11.01 6.29 6.17
CA ASN A 187 11.86 6.28 4.98
C ASN A 187 12.63 4.95 4.87
N ASN A 188 13.31 4.74 3.73
CA ASN A 188 14.03 3.49 3.45
C ASN A 188 15.13 3.15 4.47
N THR A 189 15.73 4.13 5.12
CA THR A 189 16.76 3.90 6.15
C THR A 189 16.09 3.46 7.46
N GLU A 190 15.01 4.12 7.85
CA GLU A 190 14.26 3.79 9.07
C GLU A 190 13.66 2.39 9.03
N LEU A 191 13.27 1.91 7.84
CA LEU A 191 12.78 0.54 7.64
C LEU A 191 13.82 -0.56 7.90
N LEU A 192 15.10 -0.23 7.90
CA LEU A 192 16.17 -1.21 8.16
C LEU A 192 16.53 -1.33 9.65
N GLU A 193 16.11 -0.37 10.46
CA GLU A 193 16.43 -0.30 11.87
C GLU A 193 15.32 -0.92 12.72
N ILE A 194 15.58 -2.07 13.35
CA ILE A 194 14.60 -2.82 14.15
C ILE A 194 14.11 -2.00 15.36
N GLU A 195 14.96 -1.14 15.94
CA GLU A 195 14.61 -0.28 17.07
C GLU A 195 13.47 0.69 16.75
N ASN A 196 13.30 1.08 15.48
CA ASN A 196 12.19 1.91 15.06
C ASN A 196 10.86 1.15 15.23
N PHE A 197 10.82 -0.11 14.83
CA PHE A 197 9.64 -0.97 14.99
C PHE A 197 9.31 -1.27 16.45
N ALA A 198 10.34 -1.47 17.29
CA ALA A 198 10.15 -1.58 18.72
C ALA A 198 9.53 -0.31 19.32
N SER A 199 9.99 0.87 18.87
CA SER A 199 9.45 2.16 19.30
C SER A 199 7.98 2.35 18.87
N VAL A 200 7.64 1.94 17.67
CA VAL A 200 6.24 2.01 17.15
C VAL A 200 5.31 1.12 17.96
N LEU A 201 5.76 -0.05 18.43
CA LEU A 201 5.00 -0.91 19.35
C LEU A 201 4.85 -0.32 20.77
N GLY A 202 5.54 0.80 21.07
CA GLY A 202 5.49 1.46 22.38
C GLY A 202 6.62 1.05 23.34
N TYR A 203 7.64 0.32 22.85
CA TYR A 203 8.80 -0.02 23.66
C TYR A 203 9.92 1.03 23.53
N LYS A 204 10.89 0.97 24.46
CA LYS A 204 12.00 1.94 24.42
C LYS A 204 12.87 1.73 23.19
N LYS A 205 13.18 2.82 22.48
CA LYS A 205 14.10 2.83 21.34
C LYS A 205 15.54 2.70 21.85
N SER A 206 15.99 1.47 22.14
CA SER A 206 17.36 1.20 22.60
C SER A 206 17.74 -0.22 22.22
N TYR A 207 18.94 -0.39 21.71
CA TYR A 207 19.49 -1.70 21.37
C TYR A 207 19.47 -2.66 22.58
N SER A 208 19.82 -2.14 23.78
CA SER A 208 19.85 -2.93 25.02
C SER A 208 18.46 -3.37 25.50
N SER A 209 17.38 -2.77 25.02
CA SER A 209 16.02 -3.14 25.40
C SER A 209 15.43 -4.21 24.48
N LEU A 210 16.00 -4.48 23.33
CA LEU A 210 15.50 -5.45 22.36
C LEU A 210 15.49 -6.88 22.91
N ASP A 211 16.44 -7.24 23.74
CA ASP A 211 16.55 -8.56 24.36
C ASP A 211 15.59 -8.74 25.56
N ASN A 212 14.86 -7.68 25.93
CA ASN A 212 13.90 -7.80 27.02
C ASN A 212 12.74 -8.71 26.59
N LYS A 213 12.39 -9.61 27.49
CA LYS A 213 11.29 -10.55 27.33
C LYS A 213 9.95 -9.81 27.40
N ILE A 214 9.03 -10.20 26.54
CA ILE A 214 7.65 -9.72 26.54
C ILE A 214 6.69 -10.91 26.48
N SER A 215 5.50 -10.75 27.08
CA SER A 215 4.47 -11.77 27.08
C SER A 215 3.32 -11.35 26.18
N PRO A 216 2.98 -12.10 25.12
CA PRO A 216 1.84 -11.82 24.27
C PRO A 216 0.53 -12.01 25.04
N LYS A 217 -0.54 -11.33 24.60
CA LYS A 217 -1.88 -11.48 25.19
C LYS A 217 -2.59 -12.75 24.72
N GLY A 218 -2.12 -13.36 23.63
CA GLY A 218 -2.58 -14.66 23.13
C GLY A 218 -3.70 -14.62 22.09
N TYR A 219 -4.09 -13.44 21.57
CA TYR A 219 -5.14 -13.32 20.57
C TYR A 219 -4.82 -14.10 19.30
N ARG A 220 -3.59 -14.03 18.80
CA ARG A 220 -3.14 -14.68 17.58
C ARG A 220 -3.17 -16.22 17.68
N ILE A 221 -2.84 -16.80 18.82
CA ILE A 221 -2.88 -18.25 19.03
C ILE A 221 -4.32 -18.71 19.26
N LEU A 222 -5.06 -18.01 20.12
CA LEU A 222 -6.43 -18.38 20.46
C LEU A 222 -7.39 -18.20 19.30
N GLY A 223 -7.18 -17.21 18.43
CA GLY A 223 -7.95 -16.99 17.21
C GLY A 223 -7.90 -18.17 16.23
N LYS A 224 -6.82 -18.94 16.23
CA LYS A 224 -6.66 -20.16 15.41
C LYS A 224 -7.39 -21.38 15.95
N ILE A 225 -7.87 -21.34 17.18
CA ILE A 225 -8.60 -22.46 17.79
C ILE A 225 -10.07 -22.33 17.38
N SER A 226 -10.55 -23.28 16.56
CA SER A 226 -11.95 -23.37 16.18
C SER A 226 -12.85 -23.39 17.42
N ASN A 227 -13.87 -22.52 17.46
CA ASN A 227 -14.78 -22.31 18.60
C ASN A 227 -14.20 -21.55 19.81
N CYS A 228 -13.09 -20.85 19.67
CA CYS A 228 -12.64 -19.92 20.72
C CYS A 228 -13.54 -18.67 20.71
N LEU A 229 -14.20 -18.38 21.84
CA LEU A 229 -15.22 -17.32 21.98
C LEU A 229 -14.63 -15.90 22.19
N LEU A 230 -13.43 -15.62 21.70
CA LEU A 230 -12.75 -14.32 21.86
C LEU A 230 -13.57 -13.13 21.34
N TYR A 231 -14.44 -13.36 20.37
CA TYR A 231 -15.24 -12.33 19.71
C TYR A 231 -16.76 -12.48 19.90
N THR A 232 -17.22 -13.37 20.79
CA THR A 232 -18.65 -13.47 21.08
C THR A 232 -19.03 -12.44 22.13
N SER A 233 -20.07 -11.65 21.84
CA SER A 233 -20.74 -10.81 22.84
C SER A 233 -21.10 -11.65 24.07
N PRO A 234 -20.95 -11.11 25.29
CA PRO A 234 -21.32 -11.85 26.49
C PRO A 234 -22.76 -12.35 26.34
N SER A 235 -22.94 -13.65 26.59
CA SER A 235 -24.25 -14.28 26.51
C SER A 235 -25.19 -13.59 27.49
N PRO A 236 -26.48 -13.40 27.13
CA PRO A 236 -27.48 -12.86 28.07
C PRO A 236 -27.61 -13.68 29.35
N ARG A 237 -26.99 -14.87 29.42
CA ARG A 237 -26.98 -15.72 30.63
C ARG A 237 -25.89 -15.35 31.65
N ASP A 238 -24.88 -14.58 31.25
CA ASP A 238 -23.79 -14.19 32.15
C ASP A 238 -24.16 -12.99 33.06
N GLY A 239 -25.32 -12.39 32.85
CA GLY A 239 -25.86 -11.31 33.63
C GLY A 239 -26.91 -11.70 34.73
N ALA A 240 -27.17 -12.98 34.95
CA ALA A 240 -28.20 -13.46 35.86
C ALA A 240 -27.63 -14.23 37.05
N THR A 241 -26.72 -13.60 37.82
CA THR A 241 -26.34 -14.05 39.15
C THR A 241 -26.05 -12.84 40.02
N SER A 242 -27.12 -12.27 40.57
CA SER A 242 -27.09 -11.52 41.84
C SER A 242 -28.48 -11.58 42.50
#